data_148f39559d61787e9463aa8ec60eeda7
#
_entry.id   148f39559d61787e9463aa8ec60eeda7
#
_cell.length_a   1.000
_cell.length_b   1.000
_cell.length_c   1.000
_cell.angle_alpha   90.00
_cell.angle_beta   90.00
_cell.angle_gamma   90.00
#
_symmetry.space_group_name_H-M   'P 1'
#
loop_
_entity.id
_entity.type
_entity.pdbx_description
1 polymer ?
#
loop_
_entity_poly.entity_id
_entity_poly.type
_entity_poly.pdbx_seq_one_letter_code
_entity_poly.pdbx_strand_id
1 'polypeptide(L)'
;DSFEMVFDFSDADFSGEPQEKSTALERGIVTHDFLGLLDFDKTESIESLKQEAERLVELNLLKPTAPEFIDFDNVLRFFSSPLGERIKNAEEVLREQPFRVLIDADKLYKDVRSSDKILVQGRFDLILKEADGITVLDYKTDRVRGDKLKQRVKDYEPQLYIYDLAAEELFEKKVSEKLIYFLEAGQLVNLKQS
;
A
#
# COMPACT_ATOMS: atom_id res chain seq x y z
N ASP A 1 -15.44 -22.14 17.68
CA ASP A 1 -15.88 -20.74 17.51
C ASP A 1 -14.76 -20.00 16.81
N SER A 2 -14.96 -19.71 15.51
CA SER A 2 -14.01 -18.90 14.73
C SER A 2 -14.25 -17.41 15.06
N PHE A 3 -13.26 -16.75 15.62
CA PHE A 3 -13.29 -15.30 15.82
C PHE A 3 -12.94 -14.63 14.51
N GLU A 4 -13.86 -13.83 13.97
CA GLU A 4 -13.62 -13.00 12.80
C GLU A 4 -13.13 -11.63 13.28
N MET A 5 -11.85 -11.33 13.06
CA MET A 5 -11.30 -10.01 13.30
C MET A 5 -11.01 -9.36 11.96
N VAL A 6 -11.76 -8.32 11.65
CA VAL A 6 -11.52 -7.48 10.47
C VAL A 6 -10.54 -6.40 10.89
N PHE A 7 -9.30 -6.48 10.40
CA PHE A 7 -8.35 -5.37 10.50
C PHE A 7 -8.62 -4.43 9.34
N ASP A 8 -9.36 -3.35 9.61
CA ASP A 8 -9.48 -2.25 8.66
C ASP A 8 -8.40 -1.20 8.99
N PHE A 9 -7.37 -1.16 8.18
CA PHE A 9 -6.25 -0.22 8.33
C PHE A 9 -6.47 1.10 7.59
N SER A 10 -7.70 1.36 7.14
CA SER A 10 -8.06 2.61 6.44
C SER A 10 -8.06 3.84 7.36
N ASP A 11 -8.08 3.65 8.69
CA ASP A 11 -8.08 4.73 9.67
C ASP A 11 -6.65 5.19 9.99
N ALA A 12 -6.07 5.99 9.09
CA ALA A 12 -4.95 6.85 9.46
C ALA A 12 -5.44 7.91 10.46
N ASP A 13 -4.79 8.00 11.61
CA ASP A 13 -5.11 9.01 12.64
C ASP A 13 -4.77 10.41 12.13
N PHE A 14 -5.77 11.12 11.61
CA PHE A 14 -5.66 12.49 11.10
C PHE A 14 -5.88 13.50 12.22
N SER A 15 -4.82 14.14 12.70
CA SER A 15 -4.84 15.19 13.70
C SER A 15 -5.20 16.59 13.13
N GLY A 16 -6.17 16.72 12.22
CA GLY A 16 -6.57 17.97 11.57
C GLY A 16 -8.02 18.35 11.85
N GLU A 17 -8.46 19.52 11.35
CA GLU A 17 -9.86 19.93 11.33
C GLU A 17 -10.71 18.92 10.54
N PRO A 18 -12.01 18.72 10.84
CA PRO A 18 -12.85 17.69 10.20
C PRO A 18 -12.86 17.76 8.67
N GLN A 19 -12.79 18.95 8.10
CA GLN A 19 -12.78 19.17 6.65
C GLN A 19 -11.42 18.83 6.02
N GLU A 20 -10.31 19.10 6.72
CA GLU A 20 -8.96 18.68 6.28
C GLU A 20 -8.78 17.17 6.33
N LYS A 21 -9.36 16.52 7.36
CA LYS A 21 -9.39 15.06 7.50
C LYS A 21 -10.14 14.41 6.34
N SER A 22 -11.32 14.93 6.00
CA SER A 22 -12.09 14.44 4.85
C SER A 22 -11.30 14.52 3.54
N THR A 23 -10.67 15.66 3.28
CA THR A 23 -9.85 15.88 2.07
C THR A 23 -8.60 15.00 2.04
N ALA A 24 -7.96 14.77 3.19
CA ALA A 24 -6.78 13.91 3.28
C ALA A 24 -7.12 12.44 3.03
N LEU A 25 -8.23 11.98 3.61
CA LEU A 25 -8.75 10.62 3.39
C LEU A 25 -9.13 10.41 1.92
N GLU A 26 -9.86 11.35 1.33
CA GLU A 26 -10.27 11.28 -0.08
C GLU A 26 -9.05 11.25 -1.02
N ARG A 27 -8.04 12.07 -0.75
CA ARG A 27 -6.76 12.04 -1.49
C ARG A 27 -6.08 10.68 -1.38
N GLY A 28 -6.03 10.11 -0.17
CA GLY A 28 -5.48 8.77 0.04
C GLY A 28 -6.16 7.73 -0.84
N ILE A 29 -7.48 7.62 -0.71
CA ILE A 29 -8.30 6.65 -1.49
C ILE A 29 -8.08 6.84 -2.99
N VAL A 30 -8.24 8.07 -3.49
CA VAL A 30 -8.08 8.35 -4.93
C VAL A 30 -6.68 8.03 -5.44
N THR A 31 -5.64 8.33 -4.64
CA THR A 31 -4.26 8.03 -5.03
C THR A 31 -4.03 6.51 -5.12
N HIS A 32 -4.53 5.72 -4.15
CA HIS A 32 -4.44 4.26 -4.20
C HIS A 32 -5.22 3.69 -5.39
N ASP A 33 -6.46 4.14 -5.62
CA ASP A 33 -7.25 3.71 -6.77
C ASP A 33 -6.53 4.02 -8.09
N PHE A 34 -5.93 5.22 -8.21
CA PHE A 34 -5.17 5.59 -9.40
C PHE A 34 -3.95 4.71 -9.59
N LEU A 35 -3.12 4.50 -8.56
CA LEU A 35 -1.94 3.64 -8.62
C LEU A 35 -2.29 2.18 -8.92
N GLY A 36 -3.43 1.72 -8.41
CA GLY A 36 -3.95 0.39 -8.68
C GLY A 36 -4.35 0.16 -10.15
N LEU A 37 -4.80 1.21 -10.85
CA LEU A 37 -5.33 1.14 -12.21
C LEU A 37 -4.37 1.66 -13.29
N LEU A 38 -3.39 2.50 -12.89
CA LEU A 38 -2.44 3.18 -13.77
C LEU A 38 -1.71 2.21 -14.71
N ASP A 39 -1.68 2.52 -16.00
CA ASP A 39 -0.80 1.87 -16.95
C ASP A 39 0.64 2.36 -16.74
N PHE A 40 1.55 1.44 -16.42
CA PHE A 40 2.94 1.77 -16.14
C PHE A 40 3.70 2.37 -17.34
N ASP A 41 3.24 2.12 -18.56
CA ASP A 41 3.77 2.73 -19.77
C ASP A 41 3.40 4.23 -19.89
N LYS A 42 2.53 4.73 -18.99
CA LYS A 42 2.09 6.14 -18.94
C LYS A 42 2.73 6.95 -17.82
N THR A 43 3.89 6.49 -17.32
CA THR A 43 4.55 7.09 -16.15
C THR A 43 5.78 7.94 -16.52
N GLU A 44 5.96 8.30 -17.80
CA GLU A 44 7.13 9.04 -18.27
C GLU A 44 7.05 10.56 -18.06
N SER A 45 5.86 11.12 -17.88
CA SER A 45 5.65 12.56 -17.69
C SER A 45 4.37 12.87 -16.93
N ILE A 46 4.29 14.09 -16.36
CA ILE A 46 3.07 14.59 -15.71
C ILE A 46 1.91 14.64 -16.71
N GLU A 47 2.17 14.99 -17.95
CA GLU A 47 1.16 15.06 -19.00
C GLU A 47 0.57 13.68 -19.28
N SER A 48 1.42 12.66 -19.45
CA SER A 48 0.98 11.26 -19.62
C SER A 48 0.15 10.76 -18.42
N LEU A 49 0.58 11.08 -17.20
CA LEU A 49 -0.17 10.71 -16.00
C LEU A 49 -1.54 11.38 -15.92
N LYS A 50 -1.67 12.65 -16.34
CA LYS A 50 -2.95 13.36 -16.41
C LYS A 50 -3.87 12.75 -17.45
N GLN A 51 -3.36 12.49 -18.64
CA GLN A 51 -4.12 11.85 -19.72
C GLN A 51 -4.59 10.45 -19.30
N GLU A 52 -3.78 9.72 -18.55
CA GLU A 52 -4.15 8.41 -18.00
C GLU A 52 -5.26 8.54 -16.95
N ALA A 53 -5.19 9.53 -16.06
CA ALA A 53 -6.25 9.78 -15.07
C ALA A 53 -7.58 10.16 -15.77
N GLU A 54 -7.52 11.00 -16.82
CA GLU A 54 -8.70 11.35 -17.63
C GLU A 54 -9.28 10.12 -18.34
N ARG A 55 -8.43 9.27 -18.93
CA ARG A 55 -8.84 7.99 -19.55
C ARG A 55 -9.56 7.09 -18.54
N LEU A 56 -9.05 6.99 -17.31
CA LEU A 56 -9.67 6.18 -16.25
C LEU A 56 -11.03 6.76 -15.82
N VAL A 57 -11.17 8.08 -15.82
CA VAL A 57 -12.47 8.75 -15.58
C VAL A 57 -13.45 8.45 -16.72
N GLU A 58 -13.04 8.56 -17.97
CA GLU A 58 -13.88 8.25 -19.14
C GLU A 58 -14.37 6.80 -19.13
N LEU A 59 -13.55 5.87 -18.63
CA LEU A 59 -13.89 4.46 -18.45
C LEU A 59 -14.77 4.20 -17.20
N ASN A 60 -15.12 5.22 -16.44
CA ASN A 60 -15.83 5.14 -15.15
C ASN A 60 -15.09 4.27 -14.10
N LEU A 61 -13.78 4.16 -14.18
CA LEU A 61 -12.92 3.49 -13.20
C LEU A 61 -12.49 4.43 -12.07
N LEU A 62 -12.45 5.73 -12.35
CA LEU A 62 -12.26 6.80 -11.36
C LEU A 62 -13.43 7.79 -11.40
N LYS A 63 -13.68 8.46 -10.27
CA LYS A 63 -14.66 9.55 -10.20
C LYS A 63 -14.20 10.75 -11.04
N PRO A 64 -15.12 11.56 -11.60
CA PRO A 64 -14.76 12.75 -12.38
C PRO A 64 -13.88 13.75 -11.62
N THR A 65 -14.01 13.83 -10.30
CA THR A 65 -13.22 14.70 -9.43
C THR A 65 -11.85 14.12 -9.04
N ALA A 66 -11.59 12.84 -9.32
CA ALA A 66 -10.37 12.17 -8.89
C ALA A 66 -9.07 12.88 -9.31
N PRO A 67 -8.92 13.42 -10.55
CA PRO A 67 -7.70 14.11 -10.95
C PRO A 67 -7.32 15.31 -10.08
N GLU A 68 -8.28 15.93 -9.38
CA GLU A 68 -8.05 17.08 -8.49
C GLU A 68 -7.34 16.67 -7.19
N PHE A 69 -7.42 15.40 -6.80
CA PHE A 69 -6.84 14.84 -5.59
C PHE A 69 -5.51 14.14 -5.80
N ILE A 70 -5.12 13.88 -7.06
CA ILE A 70 -3.86 13.19 -7.39
C ILE A 70 -2.71 14.21 -7.46
N ASP A 71 -1.66 13.97 -6.68
CA ASP A 71 -0.41 14.70 -6.80
C ASP A 71 0.48 14.02 -7.86
N PHE A 72 0.35 14.47 -9.10
CA PHE A 72 1.06 13.89 -10.25
C PHE A 72 2.59 14.05 -10.15
N ASP A 73 3.09 15.10 -9.50
CA ASP A 73 4.52 15.29 -9.27
C ASP A 73 5.07 14.19 -8.35
N ASN A 74 4.33 13.85 -7.29
CA ASN A 74 4.70 12.78 -6.37
C ASN A 74 4.63 11.41 -7.04
N VAL A 75 3.63 11.16 -7.86
CA VAL A 75 3.50 9.92 -8.64
C VAL A 75 4.64 9.81 -9.66
N LEU A 76 4.94 10.86 -10.43
CA LEU A 76 6.04 10.86 -11.38
C LEU A 76 7.38 10.60 -10.67
N ARG A 77 7.62 11.28 -9.54
CA ARG A 77 8.83 11.07 -8.73
C ARG A 77 8.96 9.62 -8.26
N PHE A 78 7.87 8.99 -7.84
CA PHE A 78 7.85 7.58 -7.46
C PHE A 78 8.27 6.68 -8.62
N PHE A 79 7.63 6.79 -9.78
CA PHE A 79 7.94 5.95 -10.94
C PHE A 79 9.30 6.27 -11.60
N SER A 80 9.86 7.45 -11.35
CA SER A 80 11.22 7.81 -11.76
C SER A 80 12.30 7.36 -10.74
N SER A 81 11.90 6.76 -9.62
CA SER A 81 12.81 6.24 -8.61
C SER A 81 13.33 4.84 -8.99
N PRO A 82 14.44 4.36 -8.39
CA PRO A 82 14.91 2.98 -8.60
C PRO A 82 13.84 1.92 -8.29
N LEU A 83 12.97 2.17 -7.30
CA LEU A 83 11.85 1.28 -7.00
C LEU A 83 10.80 1.30 -8.12
N GLY A 84 10.45 2.48 -8.63
CA GLY A 84 9.52 2.62 -9.75
C GLY A 84 10.02 1.89 -11.00
N GLU A 85 11.31 2.00 -11.32
CA GLU A 85 11.92 1.25 -12.42
C GLU A 85 11.90 -0.26 -12.16
N ARG A 86 12.16 -0.71 -10.92
CA ARG A 86 12.05 -2.13 -10.54
C ARG A 86 10.62 -2.66 -10.76
N ILE A 87 9.61 -1.89 -10.37
CA ILE A 87 8.21 -2.25 -10.55
C ILE A 87 7.86 -2.39 -12.05
N LYS A 88 8.27 -1.44 -12.87
CA LYS A 88 8.00 -1.46 -14.32
C LYS A 88 8.65 -2.66 -15.02
N ASN A 89 9.78 -3.14 -14.52
CA ASN A 89 10.54 -4.25 -15.10
C ASN A 89 10.31 -5.59 -14.39
N ALA A 90 9.42 -5.66 -13.41
CA ALA A 90 9.13 -6.90 -12.68
C ALA A 90 8.39 -7.92 -13.56
N GLU A 91 8.67 -9.21 -13.35
CA GLU A 91 8.02 -10.30 -14.09
C GLU A 91 6.51 -10.38 -13.77
N GLU A 92 6.15 -10.16 -12.52
CA GLU A 92 4.75 -10.19 -12.08
C GLU A 92 4.52 -9.15 -10.99
N VAL A 93 3.54 -8.27 -11.23
CA VAL A 93 3.09 -7.24 -10.30
C VAL A 93 1.61 -7.43 -10.04
N LEU A 94 1.25 -7.66 -8.78
CA LEU A 94 -0.15 -7.65 -8.34
C LEU A 94 -0.43 -6.32 -7.65
N ARG A 95 -1.52 -5.67 -8.02
CA ARG A 95 -1.94 -4.37 -7.48
C ARG A 95 -3.32 -4.50 -6.86
N GLU A 96 -3.55 -3.78 -5.77
CA GLU A 96 -4.84 -3.80 -5.03
C GLU A 96 -5.33 -5.24 -4.82
N GLN A 97 -4.40 -6.15 -4.50
CA GLN A 97 -4.68 -7.58 -4.40
C GLN A 97 -5.39 -7.90 -3.09
N PRO A 98 -6.68 -8.29 -3.11
CA PRO A 98 -7.37 -8.70 -1.91
C PRO A 98 -6.82 -10.03 -1.39
N PHE A 99 -6.82 -10.17 -0.07
CA PHE A 99 -6.49 -11.44 0.59
C PHE A 99 -7.49 -11.80 1.68
N ARG A 100 -7.61 -13.09 1.92
CA ARG A 100 -8.37 -13.68 3.02
C ARG A 100 -7.69 -14.98 3.43
N VAL A 101 -7.01 -14.97 4.56
CA VAL A 101 -6.17 -16.07 5.03
C VAL A 101 -6.43 -16.42 6.48
N LEU A 102 -6.13 -17.65 6.86
CA LEU A 102 -6.19 -18.11 8.25
C LEU A 102 -4.78 -18.13 8.83
N ILE A 103 -4.52 -17.29 9.82
CA ILE A 103 -3.23 -17.16 10.50
C ILE A 103 -3.33 -17.76 11.90
N ASP A 104 -2.31 -18.49 12.34
CA ASP A 104 -2.25 -19.04 13.69
C ASP A 104 -2.26 -17.91 14.73
N ALA A 105 -3.08 -18.03 15.76
CA ALA A 105 -3.30 -16.99 16.77
C ALA A 105 -2.00 -16.61 17.52
N ASP A 106 -1.09 -17.56 17.73
CA ASP A 106 0.20 -17.34 18.37
C ASP A 106 1.18 -16.47 17.55
N LYS A 107 0.99 -16.40 16.23
CA LYS A 107 1.73 -15.48 15.36
C LYS A 107 1.24 -14.04 15.47
N LEU A 108 -0.05 -13.84 15.79
CA LEU A 108 -0.65 -12.51 15.91
C LEU A 108 -0.56 -11.95 17.34
N TYR A 109 -0.58 -12.82 18.34
CA TYR A 109 -0.60 -12.43 19.76
C TYR A 109 0.48 -13.16 20.55
N LYS A 110 1.45 -12.42 21.07
CA LYS A 110 2.63 -12.95 21.78
C LYS A 110 2.30 -13.79 23.01
N ASP A 111 1.16 -13.53 23.66
CA ASP A 111 0.74 -14.16 24.90
C ASP A 111 -0.31 -15.26 24.72
N VAL A 112 -0.69 -15.56 23.48
CA VAL A 112 -1.67 -16.60 23.15
C VAL A 112 -0.92 -17.86 22.73
N ARG A 113 -1.13 -18.94 23.49
CA ARG A 113 -0.70 -20.28 23.10
C ARG A 113 -1.94 -21.07 22.74
N SER A 114 -2.42 -20.90 21.54
CA SER A 114 -3.60 -21.58 21.03
C SER A 114 -3.30 -22.13 19.63
N SER A 115 -3.87 -23.28 19.32
CA SER A 115 -3.89 -23.82 17.96
C SER A 115 -5.02 -23.21 17.12
N ASP A 116 -5.70 -22.20 17.66
CA ASP A 116 -6.77 -21.52 16.94
C ASP A 116 -6.21 -20.70 15.77
N LYS A 117 -6.98 -20.63 14.71
CA LYS A 117 -6.69 -19.79 13.56
C LYS A 117 -7.61 -18.59 13.55
N ILE A 118 -7.04 -17.44 13.20
CA ILE A 118 -7.76 -16.17 13.05
C ILE A 118 -7.87 -15.86 11.57
N LEU A 119 -9.10 -15.57 11.16
CA LEU A 119 -9.36 -15.10 9.80
C LEU A 119 -8.89 -13.64 9.68
N VAL A 120 -7.90 -13.42 8.81
CA VAL A 120 -7.38 -12.09 8.47
C VAL A 120 -7.74 -11.77 7.04
N GLN A 121 -8.30 -10.60 6.81
CA GLN A 121 -8.62 -10.12 5.47
C GLN A 121 -8.15 -8.69 5.28
N GLY A 122 -7.83 -8.34 4.04
CA GLY A 122 -7.33 -7.02 3.67
C GLY A 122 -7.02 -6.95 2.19
N ARG A 123 -6.21 -5.96 1.84
CA ARG A 123 -5.76 -5.74 0.46
C ARG A 123 -4.31 -5.23 0.49
N PHE A 124 -3.46 -5.87 -0.30
CA PHE A 124 -2.12 -5.36 -0.56
C PHE A 124 -2.18 -4.28 -1.62
N ASP A 125 -1.50 -3.17 -1.41
CA ASP A 125 -1.39 -2.13 -2.43
C ASP A 125 -0.61 -2.65 -3.64
N LEU A 126 0.54 -3.27 -3.39
CA LEU A 126 1.36 -3.85 -4.43
C LEU A 126 2.20 -5.03 -3.93
N ILE A 127 2.22 -6.10 -4.72
CA ILE A 127 3.09 -7.26 -4.55
C ILE A 127 3.97 -7.39 -5.79
N LEU A 128 5.28 -7.48 -5.59
CA LEU A 128 6.21 -7.92 -6.62
C LEU A 128 6.55 -9.39 -6.37
N LYS A 129 6.33 -10.24 -7.37
CA LYS A 129 6.84 -11.61 -7.34
C LYS A 129 8.14 -11.66 -8.11
N GLU A 130 9.19 -12.08 -7.44
CA GLU A 130 10.55 -12.11 -7.95
C GLU A 130 11.15 -13.52 -7.77
N ALA A 131 12.30 -13.76 -8.36
CA ALA A 131 12.93 -15.08 -8.33
C ALA A 131 13.29 -15.53 -6.90
N ASP A 132 13.68 -14.59 -6.05
CA ASP A 132 14.17 -14.82 -4.68
C ASP A 132 13.10 -14.65 -3.59
N GLY A 133 11.85 -14.31 -3.98
CA GLY A 133 10.76 -14.16 -3.02
C GLY A 133 9.70 -13.16 -3.44
N ILE A 134 9.07 -12.59 -2.43
CA ILE A 134 8.00 -11.60 -2.60
C ILE A 134 8.42 -10.29 -1.95
N THR A 135 8.20 -9.19 -2.65
CA THR A 135 8.25 -7.85 -2.06
C THR A 135 6.83 -7.34 -1.84
N VAL A 136 6.52 -6.96 -0.61
CA VAL A 136 5.27 -6.28 -0.25
C VAL A 136 5.55 -4.79 -0.19
N LEU A 137 4.82 -3.99 -0.94
CA LEU A 137 4.91 -2.53 -0.92
C LEU A 137 3.56 -1.93 -0.54
N ASP A 138 3.62 -0.96 0.38
CA ASP A 138 2.49 -0.20 0.86
C ASP A 138 2.74 1.29 0.61
N TYR A 139 1.79 1.97 -0.01
CA TYR A 139 1.87 3.40 -0.29
C TYR A 139 1.27 4.21 0.86
N LYS A 140 1.91 5.31 1.20
CA LYS A 140 1.39 6.26 2.19
C LYS A 140 1.37 7.68 1.64
N THR A 141 0.22 8.33 1.79
CA THR A 141 -0.01 9.73 1.36
C THR A 141 0.14 10.73 2.49
N ASP A 142 0.69 10.30 3.64
CA ASP A 142 0.94 11.15 4.80
C ASP A 142 1.88 12.30 4.48
N ARG A 143 1.52 13.52 4.94
CA ARG A 143 2.36 14.72 4.86
C ARG A 143 3.29 14.81 6.06
N VAL A 144 4.24 13.86 6.17
CA VAL A 144 5.16 13.75 7.30
C VAL A 144 6.61 13.84 6.87
N ARG A 145 7.46 14.43 7.73
CA ARG A 145 8.91 14.58 7.50
C ARG A 145 9.68 14.43 8.81
N GLY A 146 10.96 14.13 8.73
CA GLY A 146 11.87 14.06 9.87
C GLY A 146 11.41 13.05 10.93
N ASP A 147 11.35 13.47 12.20
CA ASP A 147 11.01 12.57 13.30
C ASP A 147 9.54 12.10 13.28
N LYS A 148 8.63 12.89 12.71
CA LYS A 148 7.24 12.47 12.51
C LYS A 148 7.14 11.29 11.53
N LEU A 149 7.98 11.27 10.50
CA LEU A 149 8.04 10.14 9.58
C LEU A 149 8.52 8.86 10.27
N LYS A 150 9.55 8.95 11.12
CA LYS A 150 10.03 7.82 11.91
C LYS A 150 8.94 7.26 12.84
N GLN A 151 8.13 8.15 13.42
CA GLN A 151 7.01 7.72 14.25
C GLN A 151 5.95 7.01 13.41
N ARG A 152 5.58 7.57 12.24
CA ARG A 152 4.63 6.94 11.31
C ARG A 152 5.08 5.55 10.84
N VAL A 153 6.37 5.39 10.57
CA VAL A 153 6.91 4.04 10.22
C VAL A 153 6.57 3.04 11.31
N LYS A 154 6.79 3.39 12.60
CA LYS A 154 6.44 2.52 13.73
C LYS A 154 4.95 2.24 13.83
N ASP A 155 4.11 3.23 13.53
CA ASP A 155 2.66 3.08 13.56
C ASP A 155 2.18 2.08 12.47
N TYR A 156 2.90 1.99 11.34
CA TYR A 156 2.60 1.07 10.23
C TYR A 156 3.30 -0.30 10.32
N GLU A 157 4.28 -0.48 11.20
CA GLU A 157 4.94 -1.78 11.41
C GLU A 157 3.95 -2.93 11.66
N PRO A 158 2.89 -2.79 12.50
CA PRO A 158 1.94 -3.87 12.72
C PRO A 158 1.17 -4.26 11.45
N GLN A 159 0.81 -3.28 10.59
CA GLN A 159 0.16 -3.55 9.31
C GLN A 159 1.07 -4.38 8.41
N LEU A 160 2.32 -3.96 8.25
CA LEU A 160 3.29 -4.67 7.41
C LEU A 160 3.65 -6.06 7.96
N TYR A 161 3.59 -6.24 9.28
CA TYR A 161 3.74 -7.56 9.87
C TYR A 161 2.59 -8.51 9.49
N ILE A 162 1.36 -8.01 9.51
CA ILE A 162 0.18 -8.77 9.07
C ILE A 162 0.26 -9.07 7.57
N TYR A 163 0.69 -8.11 6.77
CA TYR A 163 0.88 -8.30 5.33
C TYR A 163 1.96 -9.35 5.02
N ASP A 164 3.04 -9.38 5.78
CA ASP A 164 4.09 -10.39 5.72
C ASP A 164 3.50 -11.80 5.88
N LEU A 165 2.82 -12.03 7.01
CA LEU A 165 2.18 -13.31 7.30
C LEU A 165 1.12 -13.70 6.25
N ALA A 166 0.31 -12.73 5.82
CA ALA A 166 -0.74 -12.97 4.82
C ALA A 166 -0.17 -13.29 3.44
N ALA A 167 0.91 -12.61 3.04
CA ALA A 167 1.55 -12.85 1.75
C ALA A 167 2.24 -14.22 1.72
N GLU A 168 2.94 -14.61 2.79
CA GLU A 168 3.55 -15.95 2.89
C GLU A 168 2.50 -17.06 2.85
N GLU A 169 1.37 -16.89 3.55
CA GLU A 169 0.28 -17.87 3.54
C GLU A 169 -0.42 -17.95 2.16
N LEU A 170 -0.65 -16.80 1.52
CA LEU A 170 -1.39 -16.73 0.26
C LEU A 170 -0.56 -17.24 -0.94
N PHE A 171 0.72 -16.92 -0.96
CA PHE A 171 1.57 -17.20 -2.12
C PHE A 171 2.52 -18.38 -1.93
N GLU A 172 2.55 -18.98 -0.74
CA GLU A 172 3.45 -20.09 -0.37
C GLU A 172 4.94 -19.76 -0.69
N LYS A 173 5.30 -18.48 -0.55
CA LYS A 173 6.63 -17.93 -0.82
C LYS A 173 7.04 -17.00 0.32
N LYS A 174 8.34 -16.98 0.62
CA LYS A 174 8.91 -16.07 1.63
C LYS A 174 8.81 -14.63 1.17
N VAL A 175 8.41 -13.74 2.09
CA VAL A 175 8.52 -12.29 1.89
C VAL A 175 9.98 -11.89 2.10
N SER A 176 10.64 -11.41 1.05
CA SER A 176 12.04 -10.95 1.06
C SER A 176 12.17 -9.50 1.50
N GLU A 177 11.19 -8.65 1.16
CA GLU A 177 11.19 -7.23 1.52
C GLU A 177 9.79 -6.75 1.90
N LYS A 178 9.74 -5.87 2.92
CA LYS A 178 8.55 -5.12 3.34
C LYS A 178 8.84 -3.64 3.19
N LEU A 179 8.18 -3.01 2.27
CA LEU A 179 8.47 -1.64 1.86
C LEU A 179 7.28 -0.72 2.17
N ILE A 180 7.58 0.47 2.71
CA ILE A 180 6.63 1.58 2.77
C ILE A 180 7.19 2.70 1.90
N TYR A 181 6.39 3.23 0.99
CA TYR A 181 6.76 4.40 0.22
C TYR A 181 5.86 5.58 0.59
N PHE A 182 6.45 6.59 1.22
CA PHE A 182 5.78 7.85 1.55
C PHE A 182 5.82 8.77 0.32
N LEU A 183 4.70 8.83 -0.42
CA LEU A 183 4.60 9.57 -1.68
C LEU A 183 4.93 11.05 -1.53
N GLU A 184 4.36 11.71 -0.51
CA GLU A 184 4.59 13.14 -0.26
C GLU A 184 6.05 13.45 0.10
N ALA A 185 6.67 12.59 0.90
CA ALA A 185 8.08 12.76 1.30
C ALA A 185 9.07 12.29 0.22
N GLY A 186 8.63 11.45 -0.71
CA GLY A 186 9.49 10.76 -1.68
C GLY A 186 10.47 9.82 -1.00
N GLN A 187 10.07 9.18 0.10
CA GLN A 187 10.95 8.35 0.90
C GLN A 187 10.49 6.89 0.91
N LEU A 188 11.45 6.01 0.62
CA LEU A 188 11.32 4.57 0.75
C LEU A 188 11.87 4.13 2.12
N VAL A 189 11.10 3.33 2.82
CA VAL A 189 11.51 2.65 4.05
C VAL A 189 11.40 1.15 3.85
N ASN A 190 12.50 0.44 4.10
CA ASN A 190 12.52 -1.01 4.12
C ASN A 190 12.47 -1.47 5.58
N LEU A 191 11.39 -2.16 5.96
CA LEU A 191 11.24 -2.79 7.27
C LEU A 191 11.97 -4.13 7.25
N LYS A 192 13.16 -4.16 7.82
CA LYS A 192 13.96 -5.39 7.92
C LYS A 192 13.14 -6.47 8.64
N GLN A 193 13.31 -7.71 8.21
CA GLN A 193 12.78 -8.87 8.95
C GLN A 193 13.32 -8.84 10.38
N SER A 194 12.43 -8.86 11.35
CA SER A 194 12.77 -8.99 12.78
C SER A 194 13.04 -10.44 13.13
#